data_def3048cbd78de38d0a3c6f1b9ef9fb1
#
_entry.id   def3048cbd78de38d0a3c6f1b9ef9fb1
#
_cell.length_a   1.000
_cell.length_b   1.000
_cell.length_c   1.000
_cell.angle_alpha   90.00
_cell.angle_beta   90.00
_cell.angle_gamma   90.00
#
_symmetry.space_group_name_H-M   'P 1'
#
loop_
_entity.id
_entity.type
_entity.pdbx_description
1 polymer ?
#
loop_
_entity_poly.entity_id
_entity_poly.type
_entity_poly.pdbx_seq_one_letter_code
_entity_poly.pdbx_strand_id
1 'polypeptide(L)'
;MIRRGALLLPFLLAGCAHSSMVLLPDEDGGHGQVAILEVDGKPNQTVVAEANSRASLQGSAAVRPLGVRGLKPTEAALLSELPPPARSYTLYFLEGGTEMTQESAPVLEELRAEIARRSGPEVQVTGHTDTVGSDSDNDALSQRRAEEILNLLVSRGFDRSIMSAVGRGERELKEVTPDNVGNPVNRRVEVIVR
;
A
#
# COMPACT_ATOMS: atom_id res chain seq x y z
N MET A 1 68.88 -28.67 -11.61
CA MET A 1 67.59 -28.79 -10.89
C MET A 1 66.80 -27.49 -11.12
N ILE A 2 65.89 -27.50 -12.06
CA ILE A 2 65.07 -26.31 -12.41
C ILE A 2 63.69 -26.54 -11.84
N ARG A 3 63.30 -25.78 -10.78
CA ARG A 3 61.96 -25.78 -10.20
C ARG A 3 61.03 -24.94 -11.09
N ARG A 4 60.10 -25.57 -11.77
CA ARG A 4 58.97 -24.91 -12.46
C ARG A 4 57.93 -24.48 -11.43
N GLY A 5 57.86 -23.18 -11.15
CA GLY A 5 56.77 -22.58 -10.36
C GLY A 5 55.54 -22.45 -11.26
N ALA A 6 54.44 -23.13 -10.89
CA ALA A 6 53.15 -22.97 -11.53
C ALA A 6 52.51 -21.68 -11.00
N LEU A 7 52.36 -20.69 -11.88
CA LEU A 7 51.61 -19.45 -11.61
C LEU A 7 50.10 -19.74 -11.70
N LEU A 8 49.46 -19.89 -10.54
CA LEU A 8 47.99 -19.95 -10.46
C LEU A 8 47.44 -18.54 -10.62
N LEU A 9 46.89 -18.28 -11.81
CA LEU A 9 46.08 -17.07 -12.06
C LEU A 9 44.73 -17.27 -11.40
N PRO A 10 44.29 -16.33 -10.49
CA PRO A 10 42.92 -16.37 -9.97
C PRO A 10 41.99 -15.92 -11.09
N PHE A 11 41.13 -16.82 -11.57
CA PHE A 11 39.99 -16.48 -12.41
C PHE A 11 39.00 -15.69 -11.55
N LEU A 12 39.03 -14.37 -11.67
CA LEU A 12 37.94 -13.51 -11.21
C LEU A 12 36.74 -13.77 -12.10
N LEU A 13 35.82 -14.61 -11.64
CA LEU A 13 34.47 -14.71 -12.17
C LEU A 13 33.74 -13.40 -11.85
N ALA A 14 33.88 -12.42 -12.72
CA ALA A 14 32.98 -11.26 -12.74
C ALA A 14 31.60 -11.77 -13.11
N GLY A 15 30.79 -12.09 -12.11
CA GLY A 15 29.37 -12.37 -12.30
C GLY A 15 28.72 -11.11 -12.85
N CYS A 16 28.39 -11.09 -14.14
CA CYS A 16 27.58 -10.03 -14.74
C CYS A 16 26.19 -10.08 -14.07
N ALA A 17 25.98 -9.29 -13.01
CA ALA A 17 24.68 -9.08 -12.46
C ALA A 17 23.83 -8.31 -13.49
N HIS A 18 22.97 -9.03 -14.21
CA HIS A 18 22.03 -8.42 -15.14
C HIS A 18 20.91 -7.77 -14.33
N SER A 19 20.92 -6.44 -14.25
CA SER A 19 19.85 -5.68 -13.60
C SER A 19 18.59 -5.73 -14.46
N SER A 20 17.48 -6.11 -13.86
CA SER A 20 16.18 -6.13 -14.52
C SER A 20 15.08 -5.77 -13.51
N MET A 21 14.00 -5.19 -14.00
CA MET A 21 12.78 -4.97 -13.24
C MET A 21 11.67 -5.87 -13.77
N VAL A 22 10.70 -6.17 -12.92
CA VAL A 22 9.49 -6.91 -13.29
C VAL A 22 8.29 -6.07 -12.87
N LEU A 23 7.35 -5.85 -13.79
CA LEU A 23 6.06 -5.26 -13.51
C LEU A 23 5.07 -6.40 -13.26
N LEU A 24 4.53 -6.44 -12.05
CA LEU A 24 3.50 -7.41 -11.66
C LEU A 24 2.14 -6.71 -11.59
N PRO A 25 1.04 -7.44 -11.74
CA PRO A 25 -0.27 -6.92 -11.38
C PRO A 25 -0.35 -6.70 -9.87
N ASP A 26 -1.15 -5.74 -9.45
CA ASP A 26 -1.62 -5.61 -8.09
C ASP A 26 -2.70 -6.68 -7.77
N GLU A 27 -3.21 -6.69 -6.55
CA GLU A 27 -4.15 -7.72 -6.12
C GLU A 27 -5.51 -7.69 -6.85
N ASP A 28 -5.92 -6.49 -7.27
CA ASP A 28 -7.16 -6.28 -8.00
C ASP A 28 -7.02 -6.60 -9.50
N GLY A 29 -5.82 -7.04 -9.90
CA GLY A 29 -5.48 -7.31 -11.30
C GLY A 29 -5.16 -6.05 -12.10
N GLY A 30 -5.20 -4.88 -11.47
CA GLY A 30 -4.70 -3.64 -12.02
C GLY A 30 -3.17 -3.63 -12.11
N HIS A 31 -2.61 -2.64 -12.75
CA HIS A 31 -1.18 -2.39 -12.74
C HIS A 31 -0.87 -0.95 -13.12
N GLY A 32 0.20 -0.41 -12.54
CA GLY A 32 0.75 0.87 -12.95
C GLY A 32 1.58 0.77 -14.23
N GLN A 33 2.21 1.88 -14.59
CA GLN A 33 3.20 1.96 -15.67
C GLN A 33 4.50 2.51 -15.11
N VAL A 34 5.63 2.03 -15.64
CA VAL A 34 6.97 2.51 -15.25
C VAL A 34 7.71 3.00 -16.48
N ALA A 35 8.17 4.24 -16.43
CA ALA A 35 9.04 4.80 -17.47
C ALA A 35 10.51 4.61 -17.06
N ILE A 36 11.30 4.02 -17.94
CA ILE A 36 12.76 3.90 -17.81
C ILE A 36 13.37 5.07 -18.58
N LEU A 37 13.82 6.08 -17.87
CA LEU A 37 14.33 7.32 -18.46
C LEU A 37 15.82 7.29 -18.78
N GLU A 38 16.56 6.37 -18.15
CA GLU A 38 18.00 6.23 -18.35
C GLU A 38 18.41 4.76 -18.23
N VAL A 39 19.34 4.32 -19.09
CA VAL A 39 19.97 3.01 -19.05
C VAL A 39 21.45 3.16 -19.36
N ASP A 40 22.32 2.62 -18.49
CA ASP A 40 23.79 2.69 -18.61
C ASP A 40 24.31 4.13 -18.83
N GLY A 41 23.71 5.13 -18.14
CA GLY A 41 24.07 6.55 -18.25
C GLY A 41 23.62 7.22 -19.55
N LYS A 42 22.71 6.59 -20.32
CA LYS A 42 22.17 7.13 -21.57
C LYS A 42 20.66 7.36 -21.45
N PRO A 43 20.15 8.48 -21.99
CA PRO A 43 18.72 8.75 -22.03
C PRO A 43 17.95 7.60 -22.68
N ASN A 44 16.81 7.25 -22.09
CA ASN A 44 15.90 6.22 -22.55
C ASN A 44 14.44 6.69 -22.38
N GLN A 45 13.51 6.17 -23.17
CA GLN A 45 12.08 6.48 -23.10
C GLN A 45 11.23 5.22 -23.17
N THR A 46 11.74 4.11 -22.66
CA THR A 46 10.98 2.87 -22.63
C THR A 46 9.93 2.90 -21.52
N VAL A 47 8.68 2.65 -21.88
CA VAL A 47 7.57 2.49 -20.93
C VAL A 47 7.24 1.01 -20.79
N VAL A 48 7.23 0.53 -19.56
CA VAL A 48 6.75 -0.79 -19.19
C VAL A 48 5.31 -0.63 -18.75
N ALA A 49 4.37 -1.00 -19.63
CA ALA A 49 2.94 -0.77 -19.44
C ALA A 49 2.12 -2.06 -19.27
N GLU A 50 2.72 -3.21 -19.50
CA GLU A 50 2.03 -4.50 -19.39
C GLU A 50 2.45 -5.24 -18.13
N ALA A 51 1.46 -5.69 -17.34
CA ALA A 51 1.70 -6.57 -16.22
C ALA A 51 2.35 -7.90 -16.67
N ASN A 52 3.03 -8.56 -15.76
CA ASN A 52 3.78 -9.79 -16.03
C ASN A 52 4.83 -9.63 -17.14
N SER A 53 5.48 -8.48 -17.17
CA SER A 53 6.57 -8.19 -18.09
C SER A 53 7.87 -7.92 -17.35
N ARG A 54 8.99 -8.18 -18.00
CA ARG A 54 10.34 -7.93 -17.52
C ARG A 54 11.04 -6.95 -18.44
N ALA A 55 11.60 -5.90 -17.87
CA ALA A 55 12.46 -4.97 -18.58
C ALA A 55 13.92 -5.15 -18.16
N SER A 56 14.83 -5.13 -19.14
CA SER A 56 16.27 -5.02 -18.87
C SER A 56 16.60 -3.59 -18.44
N LEU A 57 17.42 -3.43 -17.43
CA LEU A 57 17.97 -2.13 -17.02
C LEU A 57 19.41 -1.94 -17.55
N GLN A 58 19.77 -2.70 -18.58
CA GLN A 58 21.06 -2.63 -19.28
C GLN A 58 20.85 -2.66 -20.79
N GLY A 59 21.69 -2.00 -21.51
CA GLY A 59 21.66 -1.97 -22.98
C GLY A 59 20.44 -1.24 -23.55
N SER A 60 19.51 -1.93 -24.20
CA SER A 60 18.39 -1.34 -24.95
C SER A 60 17.10 -1.19 -24.15
N ALA A 61 17.08 -1.44 -22.86
CA ALA A 61 15.86 -1.49 -22.04
C ALA A 61 14.74 -2.36 -22.63
N ALA A 62 15.11 -3.51 -23.21
CA ALA A 62 14.14 -4.41 -23.85
C ALA A 62 13.09 -4.92 -22.85
N VAL A 63 11.81 -4.72 -23.19
CA VAL A 63 10.65 -5.24 -22.44
C VAL A 63 10.21 -6.57 -23.05
N ARG A 64 9.97 -7.57 -22.23
CA ARG A 64 9.51 -8.89 -22.66
C ARG A 64 8.48 -9.44 -21.66
N PRO A 65 7.45 -10.14 -22.12
CA PRO A 65 6.57 -10.90 -21.24
C PRO A 65 7.36 -11.91 -20.38
N LEU A 66 6.93 -12.16 -19.16
CA LEU A 66 7.54 -13.18 -18.29
C LEU A 66 7.48 -14.60 -18.90
N GLY A 67 6.48 -14.84 -19.76
CA GLY A 67 6.26 -16.13 -20.41
C GLY A 67 5.87 -17.23 -19.42
N VAL A 68 5.91 -18.48 -19.91
CA VAL A 68 5.50 -19.68 -19.13
C VAL A 68 6.40 -19.93 -17.91
N ARG A 69 7.64 -19.47 -17.93
CA ARG A 69 8.58 -19.63 -16.80
C ARG A 69 8.31 -18.69 -15.64
N GLY A 70 7.55 -17.61 -15.87
CA GLY A 70 7.20 -16.65 -14.85
C GLY A 70 8.40 -15.98 -14.17
N LEU A 71 8.30 -15.82 -12.86
CA LEU A 71 9.34 -15.26 -12.01
C LEU A 71 10.51 -16.24 -11.82
N LYS A 72 11.71 -15.71 -11.62
CA LYS A 72 12.83 -16.53 -11.17
C LYS A 72 12.57 -17.04 -9.75
N PRO A 73 13.13 -18.19 -9.34
CA PRO A 73 12.92 -18.72 -7.99
C PRO A 73 13.28 -17.73 -6.88
N THR A 74 14.33 -16.94 -7.05
CA THR A 74 14.75 -15.90 -6.10
C THR A 74 13.75 -14.73 -6.02
N GLU A 75 13.15 -14.33 -7.13
CA GLU A 75 12.13 -13.29 -7.19
C GLU A 75 10.82 -13.79 -6.55
N ALA A 76 10.43 -15.03 -6.82
CA ALA A 76 9.27 -15.65 -6.19
C ALA A 76 9.43 -15.77 -4.67
N ALA A 77 10.63 -16.17 -4.21
CA ALA A 77 10.94 -16.21 -2.78
C ALA A 77 10.83 -14.84 -2.12
N LEU A 78 11.38 -13.79 -2.73
CA LEU A 78 11.24 -12.43 -2.22
C LEU A 78 9.79 -11.97 -2.11
N LEU A 79 8.96 -12.29 -3.12
CA LEU A 79 7.53 -11.96 -3.08
C LEU A 79 6.78 -12.71 -1.97
N SER A 80 7.15 -13.96 -1.70
CA SER A 80 6.51 -14.74 -0.63
C SER A 80 6.85 -14.26 0.78
N GLU A 81 7.93 -13.49 0.92
CA GLU A 81 8.35 -12.88 2.19
C GLU A 81 7.76 -11.47 2.38
N LEU A 82 7.11 -10.89 1.35
CA LEU A 82 6.45 -9.60 1.53
C LEU A 82 5.29 -9.73 2.53
N PRO A 83 5.11 -8.71 3.39
CA PRO A 83 3.94 -8.68 4.26
C PRO A 83 2.66 -8.68 3.41
N PRO A 84 1.56 -9.20 3.95
CA PRO A 84 0.28 -9.13 3.25
C PRO A 84 -0.06 -7.67 2.96
N PRO A 85 -0.68 -7.38 1.80
CA PRO A 85 -0.99 -6.02 1.39
C PRO A 85 -1.90 -5.32 2.40
N ALA A 86 -1.90 -3.99 2.34
CA ALA A 86 -2.77 -3.18 3.18
C ALA A 86 -4.24 -3.45 2.85
N ARG A 87 -5.08 -3.56 3.89
CA ARG A 87 -6.53 -3.66 3.73
C ARG A 87 -7.21 -2.42 4.28
N SER A 88 -8.19 -1.91 3.56
CA SER A 88 -8.99 -0.75 3.95
C SER A 88 -10.39 -1.18 4.35
N TYR A 89 -10.88 -0.62 5.46
CA TYR A 89 -12.23 -0.82 6.00
C TYR A 89 -12.90 0.53 6.15
N THR A 90 -14.15 0.64 5.75
CA THR A 90 -14.92 1.88 5.85
C THR A 90 -16.07 1.71 6.84
N LEU A 91 -16.09 2.57 7.86
CA LEU A 91 -17.16 2.64 8.87
C LEU A 91 -17.93 3.94 8.68
N TYR A 92 -19.25 3.88 8.65
CA TYR A 92 -20.13 5.04 8.45
C TYR A 92 -20.75 5.51 9.77
N PHE A 93 -21.07 6.81 9.83
CA PHE A 93 -21.56 7.48 11.02
C PHE A 93 -22.85 8.22 10.75
N LEU A 94 -23.67 8.36 11.79
CA LEU A 94 -24.84 9.20 11.78
C LEU A 94 -24.46 10.68 11.72
N GLU A 95 -25.40 11.52 11.33
CA GLU A 95 -25.19 12.96 11.18
C GLU A 95 -24.84 13.63 12.52
N GLY A 96 -23.86 14.54 12.47
CA GLY A 96 -23.47 15.41 13.60
C GLY A 96 -22.83 14.71 14.80
N GLY A 97 -22.68 13.37 14.79
CA GLY A 97 -22.20 12.60 15.94
C GLY A 97 -21.09 11.61 15.60
N THR A 98 -20.80 10.81 16.59
CA THR A 98 -19.78 9.75 16.58
C THR A 98 -20.43 8.36 16.70
N GLU A 99 -21.76 8.28 16.57
CA GLU A 99 -22.50 7.03 16.53
C GLU A 99 -22.38 6.36 15.17
N MET A 100 -21.91 5.11 15.14
CA MET A 100 -21.81 4.33 13.90
C MET A 100 -23.17 3.88 13.41
N THR A 101 -23.30 3.76 12.08
CA THR A 101 -24.47 3.12 11.49
C THR A 101 -24.50 1.62 11.80
N GLN A 102 -25.68 1.02 11.75
CA GLN A 102 -25.86 -0.40 12.04
C GLN A 102 -25.09 -1.29 11.05
N GLU A 103 -24.97 -0.86 9.81
CA GLU A 103 -24.25 -1.54 8.75
C GLU A 103 -22.73 -1.60 8.97
N SER A 104 -22.20 -0.72 9.82
CA SER A 104 -20.77 -0.70 10.17
C SER A 104 -20.36 -1.76 11.19
N ALA A 105 -21.30 -2.33 11.92
CA ALA A 105 -21.00 -3.33 12.96
C ALA A 105 -20.30 -4.59 12.41
N PRO A 106 -20.75 -5.24 11.31
CA PRO A 106 -20.04 -6.38 10.74
C PRO A 106 -18.65 -5.99 10.21
N VAL A 107 -18.50 -4.81 9.62
CA VAL A 107 -17.20 -4.32 9.12
C VAL A 107 -16.19 -4.17 10.27
N LEU A 108 -16.65 -3.72 11.43
CA LEU A 108 -15.81 -3.62 12.63
C LEU A 108 -15.31 -5.01 13.08
N GLU A 109 -16.15 -6.05 13.01
CA GLU A 109 -15.71 -7.41 13.35
C GLU A 109 -14.73 -7.98 12.32
N GLU A 110 -14.90 -7.71 11.04
CA GLU A 110 -13.94 -8.07 9.99
C GLU A 110 -12.59 -7.36 10.20
N LEU A 111 -12.62 -6.05 10.50
CA LEU A 111 -11.42 -5.27 10.84
C LEU A 111 -10.67 -5.89 12.02
N ARG A 112 -11.38 -6.27 13.08
CA ARG A 112 -10.78 -6.92 14.26
C ARG A 112 -10.12 -8.24 13.91
N ALA A 113 -10.79 -9.07 13.11
CA ALA A 113 -10.24 -10.34 12.64
C ALA A 113 -8.96 -10.14 11.81
N GLU A 114 -8.95 -9.11 10.96
CA GLU A 114 -7.77 -8.77 10.14
C GLU A 114 -6.58 -8.33 11.00
N ILE A 115 -6.79 -7.44 11.98
CA ILE A 115 -5.72 -7.01 12.89
C ILE A 115 -5.15 -8.21 13.66
N ALA A 116 -6.03 -9.08 14.19
CA ALA A 116 -5.59 -10.25 14.94
C ALA A 116 -4.82 -11.29 14.11
N ARG A 117 -5.06 -11.33 12.80
CA ARG A 117 -4.42 -12.27 11.88
C ARG A 117 -3.00 -11.86 11.47
N ARG A 118 -2.68 -10.56 11.52
CA ARG A 118 -1.38 -10.04 11.07
C ARG A 118 -0.30 -10.18 12.14
N SER A 119 0.91 -10.46 11.69
CA SER A 119 2.10 -10.44 12.54
C SER A 119 2.67 -9.01 12.54
N GLY A 120 2.51 -8.29 13.66
CA GLY A 120 2.99 -6.90 13.78
C GLY A 120 2.18 -5.89 12.94
N PRO A 121 0.85 -5.84 13.12
CA PRO A 121 0.01 -4.94 12.33
C PRO A 121 0.28 -3.47 12.67
N GLU A 122 0.13 -2.61 11.68
CA GLU A 122 0.03 -1.16 11.82
C GLU A 122 -1.39 -0.74 11.40
N VAL A 123 -2.07 0.05 12.23
CA VAL A 123 -3.44 0.46 12.01
C VAL A 123 -3.54 1.98 11.95
N GLN A 124 -3.94 2.49 10.79
CA GLN A 124 -4.20 3.91 10.59
C GLN A 124 -5.71 4.15 10.53
N VAL A 125 -6.22 5.00 11.41
CA VAL A 125 -7.64 5.38 11.48
C VAL A 125 -7.79 6.82 11.01
N THR A 126 -8.54 7.04 9.93
CA THR A 126 -8.74 8.37 9.33
C THR A 126 -10.22 8.73 9.34
N GLY A 127 -10.57 9.82 10.03
CA GLY A 127 -11.94 10.34 10.10
C GLY A 127 -12.23 11.39 9.04
N HIS A 128 -13.46 11.39 8.53
CA HIS A 128 -13.96 12.33 7.52
C HIS A 128 -15.36 12.83 7.88
N THR A 129 -15.73 14.01 7.35
CA THR A 129 -17.06 14.59 7.45
C THR A 129 -17.63 14.86 6.05
N ASP A 130 -18.92 15.17 5.99
CA ASP A 130 -19.49 15.92 4.87
C ASP A 130 -19.16 17.42 5.00
N THR A 131 -19.70 18.24 4.11
CA THR A 131 -19.43 19.68 4.03
C THR A 131 -20.39 20.54 4.88
N VAL A 132 -21.14 19.94 5.79
CA VAL A 132 -22.05 20.68 6.69
C VAL A 132 -21.28 21.24 7.87
N GLY A 133 -21.35 22.54 8.08
CA GLY A 133 -20.70 23.24 9.19
C GLY A 133 -19.43 23.99 8.78
N SER A 134 -18.59 24.32 9.76
CA SER A 134 -17.32 24.98 9.49
C SER A 134 -16.18 23.97 9.36
N ASP A 135 -15.14 24.32 8.60
CA ASP A 135 -13.92 23.50 8.45
C ASP A 135 -13.35 23.11 9.82
N SER A 136 -13.31 24.05 10.78
CA SER A 136 -12.79 23.79 12.12
C SER A 136 -13.63 22.81 12.91
N ASP A 137 -14.96 22.85 12.78
CA ASP A 137 -15.87 21.91 13.43
C ASP A 137 -15.74 20.52 12.78
N ASN A 138 -15.63 20.49 11.45
CA ASN A 138 -15.42 19.25 10.68
C ASN A 138 -14.07 18.61 11.00
N ASP A 139 -13.01 19.38 11.16
CA ASP A 139 -11.71 18.89 11.64
C ASP A 139 -11.83 18.26 13.03
N ALA A 140 -12.44 18.96 13.97
CA ALA A 140 -12.62 18.46 15.33
C ALA A 140 -13.53 17.21 15.38
N LEU A 141 -14.62 17.18 14.59
CA LEU A 141 -15.54 16.05 14.54
C LEU A 141 -14.89 14.81 13.93
N SER A 142 -14.16 14.97 12.83
CA SER A 142 -13.45 13.87 12.18
C SER A 142 -12.36 13.26 13.08
N GLN A 143 -11.62 14.10 13.81
CA GLN A 143 -10.63 13.66 14.80
C GLN A 143 -11.29 12.86 15.92
N ARG A 144 -12.39 13.34 16.50
CA ARG A 144 -13.13 12.59 17.53
C ARG A 144 -13.62 11.23 17.03
N ARG A 145 -14.17 11.16 15.80
CA ARG A 145 -14.60 9.89 15.20
C ARG A 145 -13.45 8.89 15.07
N ALA A 146 -12.30 9.35 14.59
CA ALA A 146 -11.12 8.49 14.46
C ALA A 146 -10.64 7.97 15.83
N GLU A 147 -10.60 8.85 16.84
CA GLU A 147 -10.20 8.48 18.20
C GLU A 147 -11.18 7.52 18.86
N GLU A 148 -12.48 7.65 18.62
CA GLU A 148 -13.47 6.71 19.16
C GLU A 148 -13.32 5.32 18.60
N ILE A 149 -13.09 5.18 17.28
CA ILE A 149 -12.81 3.87 16.67
C ILE A 149 -11.53 3.28 17.25
N LEU A 150 -10.47 4.08 17.37
CA LEU A 150 -9.22 3.66 17.99
C LEU A 150 -9.47 3.17 19.43
N ASN A 151 -10.17 3.95 20.26
CA ASN A 151 -10.47 3.60 21.64
C ASN A 151 -11.35 2.33 21.74
N LEU A 152 -12.28 2.17 20.80
CA LEU A 152 -13.09 0.96 20.71
C LEU A 152 -12.22 -0.28 20.42
N LEU A 153 -11.25 -0.19 19.53
CA LEU A 153 -10.30 -1.27 19.25
C LEU A 153 -9.44 -1.58 20.51
N VAL A 154 -8.93 -0.54 21.19
CA VAL A 154 -8.18 -0.69 22.45
C VAL A 154 -9.03 -1.36 23.52
N SER A 155 -10.30 -0.99 23.67
CA SER A 155 -11.22 -1.63 24.63
C SER A 155 -11.49 -3.11 24.34
N ARG A 156 -11.23 -3.54 23.11
CA ARG A 156 -11.32 -4.94 22.67
C ARG A 156 -9.99 -5.69 22.77
N GLY A 157 -8.95 -5.08 23.36
CA GLY A 157 -7.68 -5.72 23.69
C GLY A 157 -6.56 -5.53 22.65
N PHE A 158 -6.74 -4.67 21.65
CA PHE A 158 -5.66 -4.34 20.73
C PHE A 158 -4.69 -3.31 21.34
N ASP A 159 -3.41 -3.43 21.00
CA ASP A 159 -2.37 -2.55 21.51
C ASP A 159 -2.51 -1.13 20.90
N ARG A 160 -2.59 -0.14 21.77
CA ARG A 160 -2.65 1.29 21.36
C ARG A 160 -1.42 1.72 20.56
N SER A 161 -0.26 1.11 20.81
CA SER A 161 1.02 1.48 20.20
C SER A 161 1.08 1.19 18.69
N ILE A 162 0.26 0.26 18.20
CA ILE A 162 0.18 -0.07 16.76
C ILE A 162 -0.78 0.83 15.98
N MET A 163 -1.44 1.79 16.65
CA MET A 163 -2.55 2.56 16.08
C MET A 163 -2.25 4.05 16.02
N SER A 164 -2.72 4.69 14.96
CA SER A 164 -2.77 6.14 14.82
C SER A 164 -4.16 6.61 14.42
N ALA A 165 -4.58 7.80 14.89
CA ALA A 165 -5.87 8.40 14.56
C ALA A 165 -5.67 9.83 14.03
N VAL A 166 -6.26 10.15 12.88
CA VAL A 166 -6.17 11.45 12.21
C VAL A 166 -7.52 11.87 11.69
N GLY A 167 -7.93 13.13 11.99
CA GLY A 167 -9.08 13.77 11.36
C GLY A 167 -8.67 14.51 10.09
N ARG A 168 -9.48 14.39 9.05
CA ARG A 168 -9.31 15.08 7.77
C ARG A 168 -10.43 16.09 7.48
N GLY A 169 -11.47 16.15 8.33
CA GLY A 169 -12.62 16.98 8.07
C GLY A 169 -13.25 16.66 6.72
N GLU A 170 -13.58 17.70 5.98
CA GLU A 170 -14.16 17.62 4.64
C GLU A 170 -13.13 17.69 3.49
N ARG A 171 -11.83 17.69 3.79
CA ARG A 171 -10.76 17.85 2.77
C ARG A 171 -10.64 16.70 1.80
N GLU A 172 -11.13 15.52 2.17
CA GLU A 172 -11.05 14.30 1.37
C GLU A 172 -12.44 13.68 1.20
N LEU A 173 -13.29 14.36 0.42
CA LEU A 173 -14.63 13.88 0.12
C LEU A 173 -14.56 12.62 -0.78
N LYS A 174 -15.33 11.59 -0.44
CA LYS A 174 -15.51 10.41 -1.29
C LYS A 174 -16.45 10.73 -2.46
N GLU A 175 -17.47 11.55 -2.20
CA GLU A 175 -18.33 12.16 -3.20
C GLU A 175 -18.23 13.67 -3.06
N VAL A 176 -17.81 14.34 -4.13
CA VAL A 176 -17.70 15.80 -4.15
C VAL A 176 -19.08 16.45 -4.05
N THR A 177 -19.27 17.26 -3.02
CA THR A 177 -20.50 18.05 -2.79
C THR A 177 -20.15 19.53 -2.66
N PRO A 178 -21.08 20.43 -2.98
CA PRO A 178 -20.96 21.84 -2.58
C PRO A 178 -20.88 21.99 -1.07
N ASP A 179 -20.48 23.20 -0.60
CA ASP A 179 -20.47 23.54 0.82
C ASP A 179 -21.86 23.43 1.44
N ASN A 180 -21.93 23.03 2.70
CA ASN A 180 -23.15 22.85 3.49
C ASN A 180 -24.15 21.84 2.90
N VAL A 181 -23.65 20.80 2.24
CA VAL A 181 -24.47 19.69 1.74
C VAL A 181 -24.17 18.42 2.53
N GLY A 182 -25.20 17.91 3.22
CA GLY A 182 -25.10 16.63 3.95
C GLY A 182 -24.96 15.44 2.99
N ASN A 183 -23.94 14.62 3.19
CA ASN A 183 -23.74 13.40 2.40
C ASN A 183 -23.28 12.23 3.31
N PRO A 184 -24.12 11.19 3.50
CA PRO A 184 -23.79 10.03 4.33
C PRO A 184 -22.52 9.31 3.92
N VAL A 185 -22.18 9.29 2.64
CA VAL A 185 -20.97 8.59 2.11
C VAL A 185 -19.69 9.30 2.56
N ASN A 186 -19.76 10.62 2.79
CA ASN A 186 -18.64 11.40 3.29
C ASN A 186 -18.47 11.29 4.81
N ARG A 187 -19.52 10.99 5.57
CA ARG A 187 -19.48 10.79 7.03
C ARG A 187 -18.94 9.41 7.38
N ARG A 188 -17.65 9.23 7.27
CA ARG A 188 -16.99 7.94 7.40
C ARG A 188 -15.70 7.99 8.21
N VAL A 189 -15.28 6.83 8.67
CA VAL A 189 -13.92 6.57 9.14
C VAL A 189 -13.35 5.45 8.27
N GLU A 190 -12.19 5.69 7.71
CA GLU A 190 -11.41 4.70 6.98
C GLU A 190 -10.32 4.14 7.91
N VAL A 191 -10.21 2.82 7.96
CA VAL A 191 -9.19 2.13 8.75
C VAL A 191 -8.34 1.29 7.81
N ILE A 192 -7.06 1.63 7.74
CA ILE A 192 -6.08 0.88 6.95
C ILE A 192 -5.26 0.02 7.89
N VAL A 193 -5.20 -1.28 7.60
CA VAL A 193 -4.38 -2.27 8.31
C VAL A 193 -3.25 -2.72 7.39
N ARG A 194 -2.02 -2.50 7.83
CA ARG A 194 -0.78 -2.88 7.13
C ARG A 194 -0.05 -4.00 7.86
#